data_7ccea5b32f218f545030604e67305136
#
_entry.id   7ccea5b32f218f545030604e67305136
#
_cell.length_a   1.000
_cell.length_b   1.000
_cell.length_c   1.000
_cell.angle_alpha   90.00
_cell.angle_beta   90.00
_cell.angle_gamma   90.00
#
_symmetry.space_group_name_H-M   'P 1'
#
loop_
_entity.id
_entity.type
_entity.pdbx_description
1 polymer ?
#
loop_
_entity_poly.entity_id
_entity_poly.type
_entity_poly.pdbx_seq_one_letter_code
_entity_poly.pdbx_strand_id
1 'polypeptide(L)'
;VGYTLANGRAEMASFFDLVTNHYILGEQSHTLFAGITTAGFVVMAVSAWKLLHDTESRYAFTQAIKAGAIYTMVGVVGVILSGHFHTQYLAQASPMKLAAMEALWETEDPAPFAVVAYPNMEKGHNDFEITIPYMFTIMVHDNIKGEVRGINDLQKEAVEKHGPGDYRPHVTMLFYSFRAMVGSGFFMVLVSLVVFYLAKKDKLFSAKKLLYALPWLVVVPFIANSCGWIV
;
A
#
# COMPACT_ATOMS: atom_id res chain seq x y z
N VAL A 1 6.82 5.48 -23.74
CA VAL A 1 6.42 4.22 -23.10
C VAL A 1 7.34 3.04 -23.55
N GLY A 2 8.29 3.26 -24.49
CA GLY A 2 9.27 2.26 -24.94
C GLY A 2 8.74 1.16 -25.84
N TYR A 3 7.46 1.19 -26.25
CA TYR A 3 6.87 0.26 -27.21
C TYR A 3 6.04 0.98 -28.28
N THR A 4 5.86 0.31 -29.41
CA THR A 4 4.96 0.72 -30.50
C THR A 4 3.95 -0.40 -30.77
N LEU A 5 2.76 -0.04 -31.24
CA LEU A 5 1.78 -1.03 -31.67
C LEU A 5 2.04 -1.36 -33.15
N ALA A 6 2.47 -2.58 -33.43
CA ALA A 6 2.69 -3.11 -34.77
C ALA A 6 1.97 -4.47 -34.90
N ASN A 7 1.26 -4.68 -36.02
CA ASN A 7 0.54 -5.94 -36.31
C ASN A 7 -0.41 -6.41 -35.18
N GLY A 8 -1.07 -5.46 -34.47
CA GLY A 8 -2.02 -5.75 -33.41
C GLY A 8 -1.39 -6.18 -32.06
N ARG A 9 -0.08 -6.03 -31.90
CA ARG A 9 0.65 -6.32 -30.64
C ARG A 9 1.64 -5.21 -30.30
N ALA A 10 2.02 -5.14 -29.02
CA ALA A 10 3.05 -4.23 -28.55
C ALA A 10 4.44 -4.81 -28.88
N GLU A 11 5.24 -4.06 -29.64
CA GLU A 11 6.63 -4.40 -29.96
C GLU A 11 7.56 -3.40 -29.30
N MET A 12 8.66 -3.89 -28.70
CA MET A 12 9.61 -3.03 -28.00
C MET A 12 10.31 -2.09 -28.99
N ALA A 13 10.14 -0.78 -28.81
CA ALA A 13 10.80 0.24 -29.65
C ALA A 13 12.09 0.74 -29.00
N SER A 14 12.14 0.86 -27.67
CA SER A 14 13.32 1.32 -26.94
C SER A 14 13.35 0.66 -25.56
N PHE A 15 14.41 -0.08 -25.28
CA PHE A 15 14.64 -0.70 -23.97
C PHE A 15 14.86 0.37 -22.88
N PHE A 16 15.60 1.42 -23.18
CA PHE A 16 15.87 2.50 -22.23
C PHE A 16 14.58 3.22 -21.81
N ASP A 17 13.71 3.58 -22.77
CA ASP A 17 12.45 4.25 -22.47
C ASP A 17 11.47 3.34 -21.69
N LEU A 18 11.62 2.02 -21.87
CA LEU A 18 10.84 1.04 -21.11
C LEU A 18 11.25 1.02 -19.64
N VAL A 19 12.57 0.88 -19.35
CA VAL A 19 13.07 0.74 -17.97
C VAL A 19 13.14 2.07 -17.22
N THR A 20 13.17 3.20 -17.89
CA THR A 20 13.14 4.55 -17.28
C THR A 20 11.74 5.16 -17.25
N ASN A 21 10.72 4.38 -17.58
CA ASN A 21 9.34 4.84 -17.51
C ASN A 21 8.99 5.23 -16.06
N HIS A 22 8.39 6.41 -15.88
CA HIS A 22 8.01 6.94 -14.58
C HIS A 22 7.07 6.01 -13.79
N TYR A 23 6.20 5.27 -14.49
CA TYR A 23 5.35 4.26 -13.87
C TYR A 23 6.17 3.14 -13.20
N ILE A 24 7.11 2.56 -13.94
CA ILE A 24 7.98 1.48 -13.44
C ILE A 24 8.83 1.97 -12.28
N LEU A 25 9.38 3.19 -12.36
CA LEU A 25 10.20 3.75 -11.28
C LEU A 25 9.41 3.93 -9.98
N GLY A 26 8.15 4.40 -10.07
CA GLY A 26 7.25 4.52 -8.92
C GLY A 26 6.91 3.17 -8.30
N GLU A 27 6.47 2.23 -9.12
CA GLU A 27 6.05 0.90 -8.70
C GLU A 27 7.22 0.06 -8.17
N GLN A 28 8.36 0.12 -8.84
CA GLN A 28 9.59 -0.60 -8.43
C GLN A 28 10.14 -0.08 -7.09
N SER A 29 10.12 1.24 -6.86
CA SER A 29 10.57 1.80 -5.59
C SER A 29 9.66 1.38 -4.45
N HIS A 30 8.34 1.40 -4.65
CA HIS A 30 7.35 0.94 -3.67
C HIS A 30 7.56 -0.54 -3.32
N THR A 31 7.74 -1.39 -4.32
CA THR A 31 8.01 -2.83 -4.16
C THR A 31 9.33 -3.09 -3.43
N LEU A 32 10.40 -2.32 -3.75
CA LEU A 32 11.69 -2.44 -3.08
C LEU A 32 11.58 -2.13 -1.57
N PHE A 33 10.92 -1.04 -1.22
CA PHE A 33 10.72 -0.66 0.19
C PHE A 33 9.79 -1.64 0.92
N ALA A 34 8.79 -2.20 0.25
CA ALA A 34 7.96 -3.28 0.77
C ALA A 34 8.78 -4.55 1.05
N GLY A 35 9.74 -4.88 0.17
CA GLY A 35 10.72 -5.95 0.38
C GLY A 35 11.61 -5.71 1.60
N ILE A 36 12.13 -4.49 1.78
CA ILE A 36 12.93 -4.09 2.95
C ILE A 36 12.10 -4.24 4.23
N THR A 37 10.84 -3.79 4.23
CA THR A 37 9.90 -3.95 5.34
C THR A 37 9.69 -5.41 5.71
N THR A 38 9.44 -6.24 4.71
CA THR A 38 9.26 -7.69 4.87
C THR A 38 10.51 -8.34 5.46
N ALA A 39 11.69 -8.03 4.95
CA ALA A 39 12.96 -8.53 5.45
C ALA A 39 13.17 -8.16 6.93
N GLY A 40 12.85 -6.92 7.32
CA GLY A 40 12.91 -6.48 8.70
C GLY A 40 12.01 -7.30 9.64
N PHE A 41 10.77 -7.60 9.20
CA PHE A 41 9.85 -8.46 9.94
C PHE A 41 10.33 -9.89 10.06
N VAL A 42 10.89 -10.47 9.00
CA VAL A 42 11.49 -11.82 9.04
C VAL A 42 12.64 -11.88 10.04
N VAL A 43 13.54 -10.88 10.02
CA VAL A 43 14.65 -10.79 10.98
C VAL A 43 14.13 -10.69 12.42
N MET A 44 13.13 -9.85 12.68
CA MET A 44 12.52 -9.74 14.01
C MET A 44 11.87 -11.05 14.45
N ALA A 45 11.13 -11.72 13.57
CA ALA A 45 10.42 -12.96 13.85
C ALA A 45 11.37 -14.11 14.21
N VAL A 46 12.39 -14.34 13.36
CA VAL A 46 13.40 -15.39 13.58
C VAL A 46 14.20 -15.12 14.85
N SER A 47 14.60 -13.87 15.06
CA SER A 47 15.39 -13.49 16.25
C SER A 47 14.56 -13.60 17.52
N ALA A 48 13.27 -13.26 17.49
CA ALA A 48 12.37 -13.42 18.64
C ALA A 48 12.16 -14.91 18.96
N TRP A 49 11.97 -15.73 17.94
CA TRP A 49 11.86 -17.20 18.13
C TRP A 49 13.12 -17.78 18.75
N LYS A 50 14.30 -17.40 18.26
CA LYS A 50 15.59 -17.79 18.83
C LYS A 50 15.75 -17.32 20.28
N LEU A 51 15.41 -16.06 20.57
CA LEU A 51 15.51 -15.47 21.90
C LEU A 51 14.64 -16.18 22.96
N LEU A 52 13.55 -16.84 22.52
CA LEU A 52 12.68 -17.63 23.38
C LEU A 52 13.25 -19.03 23.69
N HIS A 53 14.09 -19.60 22.81
CA HIS A 53 14.57 -20.99 22.89
C HIS A 53 16.07 -21.11 23.20
N ASP A 54 16.85 -20.06 22.94
CA ASP A 54 18.30 -20.02 23.15
C ASP A 54 18.66 -18.84 24.05
N THR A 55 19.21 -19.12 25.22
CA THR A 55 19.59 -18.09 26.21
C THR A 55 21.05 -17.67 26.10
N GLU A 56 21.90 -18.42 25.41
CA GLU A 56 23.33 -18.14 25.32
C GLU A 56 23.62 -16.93 24.41
N SER A 57 22.85 -16.80 23.33
CA SER A 57 23.05 -15.77 22.30
C SER A 57 22.11 -14.55 22.45
N ARG A 58 21.61 -14.29 23.67
CA ARG A 58 20.64 -13.22 23.95
C ARG A 58 21.02 -11.86 23.37
N TYR A 59 22.28 -11.46 23.57
CA TYR A 59 22.76 -10.17 23.08
C TYR A 59 22.64 -10.07 21.55
N ALA A 60 23.12 -11.07 20.84
CA ALA A 60 23.11 -11.09 19.38
C ALA A 60 21.67 -11.01 18.82
N PHE A 61 20.74 -11.81 19.34
CA PHE A 61 19.35 -11.79 18.89
C PHE A 61 18.62 -10.50 19.28
N THR A 62 18.94 -9.90 20.42
CA THR A 62 18.39 -8.57 20.77
C THR A 62 18.88 -7.49 19.80
N GLN A 63 20.16 -7.50 19.40
CA GLN A 63 20.66 -6.58 18.38
C GLN A 63 20.04 -6.84 17.00
N ALA A 64 19.86 -8.10 16.64
CA ALA A 64 19.18 -8.45 15.39
C ALA A 64 17.73 -7.97 15.37
N ILE A 65 16.98 -8.07 16.48
CA ILE A 65 15.62 -7.51 16.60
C ILE A 65 15.64 -5.99 16.47
N LYS A 66 16.61 -5.30 17.11
CA LYS A 66 16.76 -3.83 16.93
C LYS A 66 17.02 -3.45 15.48
N ALA A 67 17.94 -4.16 14.83
CA ALA A 67 18.23 -3.96 13.41
C ALA A 67 16.99 -4.21 12.54
N GLY A 68 16.29 -5.34 12.75
CA GLY A 68 15.05 -5.67 12.03
C GLY A 68 13.98 -4.60 12.20
N ALA A 69 13.80 -4.06 13.40
CA ALA A 69 12.86 -2.97 13.66
C ALA A 69 13.26 -1.68 12.91
N ILE A 70 14.54 -1.33 12.87
CA ILE A 70 15.03 -0.17 12.10
C ILE A 70 14.79 -0.39 10.60
N TYR A 71 15.13 -1.57 10.06
CA TYR A 71 14.89 -1.91 8.66
C TYR A 71 13.42 -1.79 8.30
N THR A 72 12.53 -2.31 9.16
CA THR A 72 11.09 -2.16 8.98
C THR A 72 10.66 -0.69 8.94
N MET A 73 11.14 0.14 9.88
CA MET A 73 10.78 1.57 9.91
C MET A 73 11.27 2.30 8.64
N VAL A 74 12.51 2.06 8.21
CA VAL A 74 13.05 2.64 6.98
C VAL A 74 12.24 2.18 5.77
N GLY A 75 11.93 0.88 5.69
CA GLY A 75 11.13 0.33 4.62
C GLY A 75 9.74 0.95 4.56
N VAL A 76 9.03 1.01 5.68
CA VAL A 76 7.65 1.57 5.70
C VAL A 76 7.63 3.07 5.38
N VAL A 77 8.61 3.86 5.85
CA VAL A 77 8.72 5.27 5.43
C VAL A 77 8.90 5.36 3.91
N GLY A 78 9.76 4.53 3.34
CA GLY A 78 9.93 4.46 1.89
C GLY A 78 8.66 4.04 1.14
N VAL A 79 7.90 3.06 1.67
CA VAL A 79 6.59 2.64 1.15
C VAL A 79 5.59 3.79 1.17
N ILE A 80 5.50 4.55 2.27
CA ILE A 80 4.58 5.69 2.39
C ILE A 80 4.93 6.77 1.36
N LEU A 81 6.21 7.16 1.27
CA LEU A 81 6.65 8.20 0.33
C LEU A 81 6.45 7.77 -1.13
N SER A 82 6.88 6.56 -1.51
CA SER A 82 6.71 6.06 -2.87
C SER A 82 5.23 5.83 -3.21
N GLY A 83 4.41 5.38 -2.26
CA GLY A 83 2.96 5.23 -2.42
C GLY A 83 2.24 6.56 -2.64
N HIS A 84 2.67 7.61 -1.95
CA HIS A 84 2.14 8.96 -2.15
C HIS A 84 2.39 9.46 -3.60
N PHE A 85 3.64 9.38 -4.07
CA PHE A 85 3.96 9.73 -5.46
C PHE A 85 3.22 8.85 -6.47
N HIS A 86 3.05 7.57 -6.17
CA HIS A 86 2.29 6.65 -7.02
C HIS A 86 0.80 7.03 -7.09
N THR A 87 0.20 7.47 -5.98
CA THR A 87 -1.19 7.96 -5.95
C THR A 87 -1.38 9.16 -6.88
N GLN A 88 -0.47 10.14 -6.83
CA GLN A 88 -0.50 11.31 -7.71
C GLN A 88 -0.36 10.91 -9.19
N TYR A 89 0.52 9.98 -9.48
CA TYR A 89 0.68 9.45 -10.83
C TYR A 89 -0.60 8.73 -11.31
N LEU A 90 -1.20 7.89 -10.48
CA LEU A 90 -2.43 7.16 -10.81
C LEU A 90 -3.61 8.09 -11.09
N ALA A 91 -3.69 9.22 -10.41
CA ALA A 91 -4.74 10.22 -10.67
C ALA A 91 -4.74 10.71 -12.12
N GLN A 92 -3.57 10.73 -12.76
CA GLN A 92 -3.41 11.16 -14.16
C GLN A 92 -3.44 9.96 -15.12
N ALA A 93 -2.74 8.88 -14.80
CA ALA A 93 -2.52 7.75 -15.70
C ALA A 93 -3.66 6.72 -15.68
N SER A 94 -4.33 6.54 -14.54
CA SER A 94 -5.38 5.53 -14.34
C SER A 94 -6.43 6.00 -13.32
N PRO A 95 -7.15 7.10 -13.60
CA PRO A 95 -8.08 7.69 -12.63
C PRO A 95 -9.20 6.73 -12.21
N MET A 96 -9.69 5.86 -13.10
CA MET A 96 -10.71 4.85 -12.79
C MET A 96 -10.21 3.85 -11.74
N LYS A 97 -8.95 3.39 -11.85
CA LYS A 97 -8.35 2.50 -10.86
C LYS A 97 -8.24 3.21 -9.51
N LEU A 98 -7.75 4.45 -9.49
CA LEU A 98 -7.60 5.23 -8.27
C LEU A 98 -8.95 5.48 -7.59
N ALA A 99 -9.97 5.90 -8.33
CA ALA A 99 -11.33 6.10 -7.80
C ALA A 99 -11.91 4.80 -7.21
N ALA A 100 -11.66 3.67 -7.87
CA ALA A 100 -12.12 2.35 -7.41
C ALA A 100 -11.42 1.88 -6.12
N MET A 101 -10.12 2.16 -5.96
CA MET A 101 -9.37 1.87 -4.73
C MET A 101 -9.90 2.64 -3.52
N GLU A 102 -10.46 3.82 -3.76
CA GLU A 102 -11.03 4.70 -2.74
C GLU A 102 -12.56 4.56 -2.60
N ALA A 103 -13.21 3.80 -3.49
CA ALA A 103 -14.66 3.71 -3.62
C ALA A 103 -15.31 5.10 -3.76
N LEU A 104 -14.63 6.00 -4.49
CA LEU A 104 -15.13 7.34 -4.81
C LEU A 104 -16.04 7.24 -6.03
N TRP A 105 -17.35 7.31 -5.82
CA TRP A 105 -18.34 7.13 -6.88
C TRP A 105 -18.60 8.40 -7.68
N GLU A 106 -18.73 9.53 -7.00
CA GLU A 106 -18.96 10.84 -7.62
C GLU A 106 -17.67 11.66 -7.65
N THR A 107 -17.56 12.54 -8.62
CA THR A 107 -16.46 13.51 -8.69
C THR A 107 -16.64 14.57 -7.62
N GLU A 108 -15.63 14.81 -6.79
CA GLU A 108 -15.70 15.72 -5.65
C GLU A 108 -14.50 16.68 -5.55
N ASP A 109 -14.76 17.91 -5.09
CA ASP A 109 -13.76 18.92 -4.75
C ASP A 109 -14.19 19.66 -3.46
N PRO A 110 -13.62 19.38 -2.31
CA PRO A 110 -12.60 18.36 -2.03
C PRO A 110 -13.16 16.95 -1.81
N ALA A 111 -12.43 15.94 -2.26
CA ALA A 111 -12.79 14.52 -2.06
C ALA A 111 -12.36 14.04 -0.68
N PRO A 112 -13.22 13.32 0.06
CA PRO A 112 -12.90 12.69 1.32
C PRO A 112 -12.17 11.36 1.11
N PHE A 113 -11.44 10.91 2.12
CA PHE A 113 -10.84 9.59 2.16
C PHE A 113 -11.75 8.61 2.91
N ALA A 114 -12.25 7.59 2.27
CA ALA A 114 -13.11 6.59 2.90
C ALA A 114 -12.27 5.59 3.72
N VAL A 115 -12.28 5.70 5.04
CA VAL A 115 -11.59 4.74 5.92
C VAL A 115 -12.29 3.37 5.89
N VAL A 116 -13.62 3.39 5.94
CA VAL A 116 -14.49 2.22 5.81
C VAL A 116 -15.60 2.58 4.83
N ALA A 117 -15.90 1.67 3.92
CA ALA A 117 -17.06 1.80 3.03
C ALA A 117 -17.63 0.42 2.68
N TYR A 118 -18.90 0.40 2.32
CA TYR A 118 -19.57 -0.76 1.71
C TYR A 118 -19.96 -0.40 0.27
N PRO A 119 -19.05 -0.64 -0.71
CA PRO A 119 -19.30 -0.30 -2.10
C PRO A 119 -20.43 -1.16 -2.67
N ASN A 120 -21.42 -0.50 -3.30
CA ASN A 120 -22.52 -1.14 -3.99
C ASN A 120 -22.38 -0.94 -5.50
N MET A 121 -21.91 -1.99 -6.19
CA MET A 121 -21.63 -1.96 -7.62
C MET A 121 -22.90 -1.77 -8.47
N GLU A 122 -24.04 -2.29 -8.02
CA GLU A 122 -25.30 -2.21 -8.76
C GLU A 122 -25.89 -0.80 -8.71
N LYS A 123 -25.81 -0.17 -7.54
CA LYS A 123 -26.36 1.16 -7.32
C LYS A 123 -25.39 2.29 -7.68
N GLY A 124 -24.10 2.00 -7.81
CA GLY A 124 -23.06 3.01 -8.10
C GLY A 124 -22.84 4.00 -6.96
N HIS A 125 -22.93 3.56 -5.71
CA HIS A 125 -22.63 4.34 -4.50
C HIS A 125 -22.20 3.44 -3.34
N ASN A 126 -21.76 4.04 -2.21
CA ASN A 126 -21.53 3.30 -0.98
C ASN A 126 -22.81 3.23 -0.15
N ASP A 127 -23.27 2.02 0.24
CA ASP A 127 -24.42 1.88 1.13
C ASP A 127 -24.13 2.42 2.54
N PHE A 128 -22.85 2.46 2.93
CA PHE A 128 -22.34 3.04 4.18
C PHE A 128 -20.89 3.46 4.00
N GLU A 129 -20.47 4.57 4.62
CA GLU A 129 -19.08 4.98 4.67
C GLU A 129 -18.73 5.81 5.91
N ILE A 130 -17.47 5.71 6.32
CA ILE A 130 -16.82 6.59 7.30
C ILE A 130 -15.64 7.25 6.61
N THR A 131 -15.67 8.56 6.51
CA THR A 131 -14.69 9.33 5.73
C THR A 131 -13.89 10.31 6.58
N ILE A 132 -12.67 10.63 6.13
CA ILE A 132 -11.88 11.77 6.63
C ILE A 132 -11.98 12.86 5.57
N PRO A 133 -12.60 14.02 5.88
CA PRO A 133 -12.76 15.12 4.94
C PRO A 133 -11.40 15.59 4.37
N TYR A 134 -11.38 16.05 3.13
CA TYR A 134 -10.23 16.63 2.43
C TYR A 134 -9.05 15.69 2.17
N MET A 135 -8.95 14.56 2.89
CA MET A 135 -7.72 13.78 2.94
C MET A 135 -7.37 13.17 1.59
N PHE A 136 -8.36 12.72 0.80
CA PHE A 136 -8.07 12.16 -0.53
C PHE A 136 -7.59 13.23 -1.50
N THR A 137 -8.21 14.44 -1.51
CA THR A 137 -7.70 15.57 -2.28
C THR A 137 -6.26 15.92 -1.89
N ILE A 138 -5.94 15.95 -0.58
CA ILE A 138 -4.56 16.20 -0.12
C ILE A 138 -3.60 15.12 -0.64
N MET A 139 -3.98 13.87 -0.64
CA MET A 139 -3.14 12.78 -1.15
C MET A 139 -2.87 12.90 -2.66
N VAL A 140 -3.84 13.40 -3.43
CA VAL A 140 -3.73 13.52 -4.89
C VAL A 140 -3.03 14.81 -5.32
N HIS A 141 -3.32 15.93 -4.65
CA HIS A 141 -2.94 17.26 -5.12
C HIS A 141 -1.95 18.00 -4.21
N ASP A 142 -1.55 17.45 -3.06
CA ASP A 142 -0.80 18.15 -2.00
C ASP A 142 -1.48 19.47 -1.57
N ASN A 143 -2.79 19.53 -1.75
CA ASN A 143 -3.63 20.73 -1.52
C ASN A 143 -4.98 20.30 -0.94
N ILE A 144 -5.62 21.21 -0.21
CA ILE A 144 -6.99 21.03 0.32
C ILE A 144 -8.07 21.26 -0.75
N LYS A 145 -7.70 21.72 -1.94
CA LYS A 145 -8.57 21.99 -3.09
C LYS A 145 -8.05 21.22 -4.30
N GLY A 146 -8.93 20.74 -5.10
CA GLY A 146 -8.66 20.02 -6.33
C GLY A 146 -9.67 18.92 -6.53
N GLU A 147 -10.21 18.86 -7.73
CA GLU A 147 -11.19 17.85 -8.12
C GLU A 147 -10.53 16.47 -8.20
N VAL A 148 -11.18 15.48 -7.58
CA VAL A 148 -10.83 14.06 -7.76
C VAL A 148 -12.01 13.39 -8.44
N ARG A 149 -11.72 12.75 -9.58
CA ARG A 149 -12.72 12.18 -10.46
C ARG A 149 -13.31 10.89 -9.90
N GLY A 150 -14.63 10.79 -9.92
CA GLY A 150 -15.38 9.63 -9.44
C GLY A 150 -15.62 8.57 -10.50
N ILE A 151 -15.95 7.35 -10.04
CA ILE A 151 -16.18 6.17 -10.87
C ILE A 151 -17.31 6.41 -11.89
N ASN A 152 -18.42 7.06 -11.48
CA ASN A 152 -19.59 7.21 -12.30
C ASN A 152 -19.34 8.11 -13.52
N ASP A 153 -18.59 9.20 -13.35
CA ASP A 153 -18.25 10.10 -14.46
C ASP A 153 -17.21 9.45 -15.38
N LEU A 154 -16.21 8.77 -14.81
CA LEU A 154 -15.23 8.02 -15.59
C LEU A 154 -15.85 6.88 -16.40
N GLN A 155 -16.88 6.22 -15.87
CA GLN A 155 -17.64 5.20 -16.58
C GLN A 155 -18.43 5.80 -17.75
N LYS A 156 -19.07 6.97 -17.58
CA LYS A 156 -19.78 7.68 -18.68
C LYS A 156 -18.81 8.00 -19.82
N GLU A 157 -17.65 8.59 -19.50
CA GLU A 157 -16.63 8.89 -20.51
C GLU A 157 -16.11 7.64 -21.24
N ALA A 158 -15.90 6.55 -20.48
CA ALA A 158 -15.46 5.29 -21.09
C ALA A 158 -16.48 4.74 -22.08
N VAL A 159 -17.79 4.82 -21.74
CA VAL A 159 -18.88 4.44 -22.65
C VAL A 159 -18.94 5.33 -23.87
N GLU A 160 -18.79 6.64 -23.73
CA GLU A 160 -18.76 7.58 -24.86
C GLU A 160 -17.59 7.30 -25.82
N LYS A 161 -16.44 6.95 -25.26
CA LYS A 161 -15.20 6.73 -26.03
C LYS A 161 -15.12 5.36 -26.68
N HIS A 162 -15.59 4.31 -25.99
CA HIS A 162 -15.36 2.91 -26.38
C HIS A 162 -16.65 2.16 -26.73
N GLY A 163 -17.82 2.82 -26.58
CA GLY A 163 -19.15 2.22 -26.80
C GLY A 163 -19.77 1.63 -25.52
N PRO A 164 -21.00 1.09 -25.64
CA PRO A 164 -21.71 0.52 -24.50
C PRO A 164 -20.95 -0.63 -23.85
N GLY A 165 -20.76 -0.55 -22.53
CA GLY A 165 -20.07 -1.59 -21.73
C GLY A 165 -19.85 -1.13 -20.29
N ASP A 166 -19.54 -2.06 -19.40
CA ASP A 166 -19.10 -1.77 -18.03
C ASP A 166 -17.57 -1.82 -17.98
N TYR A 167 -16.95 -0.66 -17.76
CA TYR A 167 -15.51 -0.46 -17.70
C TYR A 167 -15.00 -0.30 -16.25
N ARG A 168 -15.93 -0.43 -15.29
CA ARG A 168 -15.59 -0.31 -13.87
C ARG A 168 -14.83 -1.57 -13.42
N PRO A 169 -13.67 -1.43 -12.75
CA PRO A 169 -13.01 -2.57 -12.12
C PRO A 169 -13.85 -3.06 -10.93
N HIS A 170 -13.49 -4.19 -10.34
CA HIS A 170 -14.19 -4.73 -9.18
C HIS A 170 -13.93 -3.89 -7.93
N VAL A 171 -14.68 -2.80 -7.75
CA VAL A 171 -14.49 -1.76 -6.71
C VAL A 171 -14.35 -2.37 -5.31
N THR A 172 -15.25 -3.28 -4.93
CA THR A 172 -15.23 -3.91 -3.61
C THR A 172 -13.91 -4.61 -3.32
N MET A 173 -13.38 -5.37 -4.27
CA MET A 173 -12.11 -6.09 -4.12
C MET A 173 -10.93 -5.12 -4.03
N LEU A 174 -10.88 -4.11 -4.90
CA LEU A 174 -9.81 -3.11 -4.90
C LEU A 174 -9.82 -2.29 -3.60
N PHE A 175 -10.99 -1.83 -3.16
CA PHE A 175 -11.15 -1.05 -1.94
C PHE A 175 -10.65 -1.83 -0.72
N TYR A 176 -11.14 -3.04 -0.47
CA TYR A 176 -10.74 -3.81 0.71
C TYR A 176 -9.28 -4.26 0.65
N SER A 177 -8.77 -4.63 -0.53
CA SER A 177 -7.35 -4.96 -0.68
C SER A 177 -6.47 -3.75 -0.37
N PHE A 178 -6.82 -2.58 -0.88
CA PHE A 178 -6.09 -1.35 -0.59
C PHE A 178 -6.13 -1.00 0.90
N ARG A 179 -7.29 -1.09 1.55
CA ARG A 179 -7.43 -0.85 3.00
C ARG A 179 -6.63 -1.85 3.83
N ALA A 180 -6.65 -3.14 3.46
CA ALA A 180 -5.85 -4.17 4.14
C ALA A 180 -4.35 -3.91 3.98
N MET A 181 -3.88 -3.50 2.80
CA MET A 181 -2.48 -3.12 2.56
C MET A 181 -2.07 -1.93 3.43
N VAL A 182 -2.82 -0.83 3.40
CA VAL A 182 -2.54 0.40 4.15
C VAL A 182 -2.61 0.15 5.66
N GLY A 183 -3.67 -0.53 6.12
CA GLY A 183 -3.84 -0.88 7.54
C GLY A 183 -2.72 -1.79 8.07
N SER A 184 -2.28 -2.77 7.27
CA SER A 184 -1.11 -3.60 7.59
C SER A 184 0.16 -2.75 7.69
N GLY A 185 0.33 -1.77 6.82
CA GLY A 185 1.46 -0.83 6.85
C GLY A 185 1.53 -0.06 8.18
N PHE A 186 0.44 0.57 8.61
CA PHE A 186 0.36 1.28 9.89
C PHE A 186 0.58 0.34 11.08
N PHE A 187 0.02 -0.87 11.03
CA PHE A 187 0.25 -1.87 12.05
C PHE A 187 1.73 -2.25 12.16
N MET A 188 2.42 -2.42 11.03
CA MET A 188 3.85 -2.73 10.99
C MET A 188 4.70 -1.60 11.57
N VAL A 189 4.36 -0.33 11.32
CA VAL A 189 5.00 0.84 11.98
C VAL A 189 4.85 0.73 13.49
N LEU A 190 3.64 0.53 13.98
CA LEU A 190 3.37 0.44 15.41
C LEU A 190 4.16 -0.68 16.08
N VAL A 191 4.14 -1.88 15.49
CA VAL A 191 4.89 -3.03 16.01
C VAL A 191 6.39 -2.73 16.05
N SER A 192 6.98 -2.20 14.97
CA SER A 192 8.40 -1.91 14.90
C SER A 192 8.84 -0.82 15.90
N LEU A 193 8.03 0.22 16.10
CA LEU A 193 8.28 1.26 17.11
C LEU A 193 8.26 0.69 18.53
N VAL A 194 7.25 -0.14 18.86
CA VAL A 194 7.15 -0.78 20.18
C VAL A 194 8.32 -1.72 20.41
N VAL A 195 8.65 -2.56 19.43
CA VAL A 195 9.78 -3.50 19.51
C VAL A 195 11.10 -2.75 19.69
N PHE A 196 11.34 -1.72 18.89
CA PHE A 196 12.55 -0.89 18.99
C PHE A 196 12.65 -0.21 20.36
N TYR A 197 11.57 0.38 20.85
CA TYR A 197 11.53 1.04 22.16
C TYR A 197 11.85 0.07 23.30
N LEU A 198 11.21 -1.11 23.31
CA LEU A 198 11.46 -2.11 24.35
C LEU A 198 12.88 -2.67 24.28
N ALA A 199 13.39 -2.90 23.08
CA ALA A 199 14.75 -3.37 22.86
C ALA A 199 15.80 -2.34 23.30
N LYS A 200 15.54 -1.03 23.05
CA LYS A 200 16.43 0.07 23.49
C LYS A 200 16.45 0.23 25.01
N LYS A 201 15.36 -0.10 25.69
CA LYS A 201 15.23 -0.04 27.16
C LYS A 201 15.62 -1.33 27.87
N ASP A 202 16.13 -2.33 27.15
CA ASP A 202 16.44 -3.68 27.65
C ASP A 202 15.24 -4.39 28.32
N LYS A 203 14.02 -3.98 27.93
CA LYS A 203 12.75 -4.54 28.42
C LYS A 203 12.13 -5.58 27.50
N LEU A 204 12.74 -5.85 26.35
CA LEU A 204 12.17 -6.75 25.33
C LEU A 204 11.95 -8.15 25.89
N PHE A 205 12.88 -8.66 26.69
CA PHE A 205 12.78 -9.99 27.30
C PHE A 205 11.66 -10.10 28.34
N SER A 206 11.30 -8.99 28.99
CA SER A 206 10.16 -8.92 29.93
C SER A 206 8.83 -8.91 29.20
N ALA A 207 8.81 -8.48 27.94
CA ALA A 207 7.61 -8.43 27.09
C ALA A 207 7.33 -9.78 26.41
N LYS A 208 7.22 -10.85 27.18
CA LYS A 208 7.07 -12.23 26.68
C LYS A 208 5.96 -12.38 25.67
N LYS A 209 4.77 -11.76 25.92
CA LYS A 209 3.64 -11.83 24.98
C LYS A 209 4.00 -11.31 23.58
N LEU A 210 4.75 -10.20 23.52
CA LEU A 210 5.20 -9.64 22.24
C LEU A 210 6.22 -10.58 21.56
N LEU A 211 7.19 -11.11 22.33
CA LEU A 211 8.16 -12.07 21.78
C LEU A 211 7.50 -13.32 21.22
N TYR A 212 6.46 -13.84 21.87
CA TYR A 212 5.67 -14.97 21.34
C TYR A 212 4.84 -14.59 20.12
N ALA A 213 4.40 -13.33 20.02
CA ALA A 213 3.61 -12.86 18.89
C ALA A 213 4.47 -12.60 17.63
N LEU A 214 5.69 -12.07 17.77
CA LEU A 214 6.54 -11.66 16.64
C LEU A 214 6.73 -12.74 15.56
N PRO A 215 6.99 -14.03 15.88
CA PRO A 215 7.09 -15.07 14.85
C PRO A 215 5.83 -15.21 13.99
N TRP A 216 4.66 -15.01 14.57
CA TRP A 216 3.37 -15.08 13.86
C TRP A 216 3.07 -13.82 13.08
N LEU A 217 3.52 -12.66 13.56
CA LEU A 217 3.34 -11.38 12.88
C LEU A 217 4.12 -11.29 11.57
N VAL A 218 5.04 -12.20 11.28
CA VAL A 218 5.72 -12.30 9.97
C VAL A 218 4.74 -12.47 8.80
N VAL A 219 3.53 -12.94 9.04
CA VAL A 219 2.48 -13.08 8.01
C VAL A 219 1.97 -11.73 7.53
N VAL A 220 2.01 -10.69 8.36
CA VAL A 220 1.44 -9.36 8.05
C VAL A 220 2.04 -8.72 6.80
N PRO A 221 3.38 -8.61 6.61
CA PRO A 221 3.93 -8.05 5.38
C PRO A 221 3.59 -8.89 4.14
N PHE A 222 3.44 -10.20 4.25
CA PHE A 222 3.00 -11.03 3.12
C PHE A 222 1.55 -10.76 2.74
N ILE A 223 0.66 -10.56 3.72
CA ILE A 223 -0.72 -10.15 3.47
C ILE A 223 -0.72 -8.78 2.78
N ALA A 224 0.05 -7.80 3.29
CA ALA A 224 0.15 -6.47 2.69
C ALA A 224 0.61 -6.52 1.24
N ASN A 225 1.67 -7.30 0.95
CA ASN A 225 2.20 -7.46 -0.40
C ASN A 225 1.19 -8.16 -1.32
N SER A 226 0.50 -9.21 -0.86
CA SER A 226 -0.54 -9.88 -1.64
C SER A 226 -1.72 -8.95 -1.95
N CYS A 227 -2.14 -8.14 -0.99
CA CYS A 227 -3.17 -7.12 -1.20
C CYS A 227 -2.70 -6.04 -2.21
N GLY A 228 -1.43 -5.61 -2.15
CA GLY A 228 -0.85 -4.71 -3.14
C GLY A 228 -0.80 -5.28 -4.55
N TRP A 229 -0.68 -6.59 -4.70
CA TRP A 229 -0.75 -7.28 -6.00
C TRP A 229 -2.17 -7.31 -6.59
N ILE A 230 -3.19 -7.31 -5.74
CA ILE A 230 -4.60 -7.26 -6.17
C ILE A 230 -4.96 -5.85 -6.65
N VAL A 231 -4.37 -4.85 -6.01
CA VAL A 231 -4.55 -3.43 -6.35
C VAL A 231 -3.71 -3.04 -7.55
#